data_f6cf8de4e213d249d276d50c025f7dcc
#
_entry.id   f6cf8de4e213d249d276d50c025f7dcc
#
_cell.length_a   1.000
_cell.length_b   1.000
_cell.length_c   1.000
_cell.angle_alpha   90.00
_cell.angle_beta   90.00
_cell.angle_gamma   90.00
#
_symmetry.space_group_name_H-M   'P 1'
#
loop_
_entity.id
_entity.type
_entity.pdbx_description
1 polymer ?
#
loop_
_entity_poly.entity_id
_entity_poly.type
_entity_poly.pdbx_seq_one_letter_code
_entity_poly.pdbx_strand_id
1 'polypeptide(L)'
;MKNTFGSDLSLTIFGESHGRAVGAVLDGMAAGVPVDESFLAACMDKRRARGDGLSTPRVETDAVQLLSGVVNGHTTGTAIALMIENQNTRSGDYAKTADLLRPGHADFTAYAKYHGFQDARGGGHFSGRVTAALVAGGSIVLAALQRAGIDITTHIARCAGLADTPFALDDPAALAAQAETLASKTEGFAVLDAAVEEPMKAAIRAAGAEGDSVGGVLETAILGLPAGIGEPYFCLLYTSPSPRDPKTSRMPSSA
;
A
#
# COMPACT_ATOMS: atom_id res chain seq x y z
N MET A 1 12.33 -14.82 7.67
CA MET A 1 11.51 -13.90 6.83
C MET A 1 12.36 -12.72 6.46
N LYS A 2 12.26 -12.22 5.24
CA LYS A 2 12.89 -10.95 4.87
C LYS A 2 11.83 -9.85 5.00
N ASN A 3 12.02 -8.92 5.92
CA ASN A 3 11.10 -7.80 6.17
C ASN A 3 11.56 -6.52 5.46
N THR A 4 12.56 -6.65 4.59
CA THR A 4 13.18 -5.56 3.83
C THR A 4 12.80 -5.68 2.36
N PHE A 5 12.31 -4.61 1.79
CA PHE A 5 11.98 -4.43 0.37
C PHE A 5 13.02 -3.50 -0.27
N GLY A 6 13.32 -3.72 -1.53
CA GLY A 6 14.28 -2.91 -2.29
C GLY A 6 15.73 -3.33 -2.12
N SER A 7 16.62 -2.63 -2.82
CA SER A 7 18.08 -2.83 -2.83
C SER A 7 18.81 -1.56 -2.43
N ASP A 8 19.01 -0.63 -3.36
CA ASP A 8 19.72 0.65 -3.13
C ASP A 8 18.91 1.59 -2.24
N LEU A 9 17.62 1.72 -2.53
CA LEU A 9 16.63 2.24 -1.59
C LEU A 9 15.91 1.06 -0.97
N SER A 10 15.95 0.94 0.35
CA SER A 10 15.35 -0.18 1.05
C SER A 10 14.45 0.27 2.20
N LEU A 11 13.35 -0.47 2.38
CA LEU A 11 12.41 -0.25 3.47
C LEU A 11 12.29 -1.53 4.29
N THR A 12 12.66 -1.48 5.55
CA THR A 12 12.48 -2.57 6.52
C THR A 12 11.30 -2.26 7.42
N ILE A 13 10.29 -3.14 7.43
CA ILE A 13 9.09 -3.01 8.26
C ILE A 13 9.24 -3.85 9.52
N PHE A 14 8.84 -3.33 10.68
CA PHE A 14 8.88 -4.03 11.96
C PHE A 14 7.63 -3.78 12.81
N GLY A 15 7.48 -4.58 13.85
CA GLY A 15 6.40 -4.47 14.83
C GLY A 15 5.24 -5.43 14.57
N GLU A 16 4.34 -5.52 15.54
CA GLU A 16 3.14 -6.36 15.58
C GLU A 16 1.91 -5.52 15.90
N SER A 17 0.73 -5.98 15.44
CA SER A 17 -0.52 -5.21 15.58
C SER A 17 -0.95 -4.95 17.03
N HIS A 18 -0.57 -5.83 17.95
CA HIS A 18 -0.83 -5.73 19.39
C HIS A 18 0.46 -5.60 20.21
N GLY A 19 1.59 -5.39 19.54
CA GLY A 19 2.83 -4.94 20.13
C GLY A 19 2.77 -3.47 20.54
N ARG A 20 3.87 -2.93 21.03
CA ARG A 20 3.98 -1.54 21.45
C ARG A 20 3.80 -0.54 20.30
N ALA A 21 4.37 -0.87 19.15
CA ALA A 21 4.36 -0.03 17.96
C ALA A 21 4.54 -0.87 16.69
N VAL A 22 4.23 -0.27 15.54
CA VAL A 22 4.71 -0.68 14.23
C VAL A 22 5.60 0.42 13.69
N GLY A 23 6.54 0.10 12.80
CA GLY A 23 7.42 1.11 12.23
C GLY A 23 8.18 0.61 11.03
N ALA A 24 8.99 1.50 10.46
CA ALA A 24 9.87 1.17 9.36
C ALA A 24 11.23 1.87 9.49
N VAL A 25 12.21 1.29 8.84
CA VAL A 25 13.49 1.93 8.56
C VAL A 25 13.63 2.06 7.06
N LEU A 26 13.70 3.31 6.58
CA LEU A 26 13.96 3.65 5.19
C LEU A 26 15.44 4.01 5.07
N ASP A 27 16.18 3.27 4.25
CA ASP A 27 17.60 3.47 4.03
C ASP A 27 17.91 3.69 2.55
N GLY A 28 18.99 4.42 2.24
CA GLY A 28 19.39 4.73 0.88
C GLY A 28 18.83 6.04 0.31
N MET A 29 18.10 6.85 1.10
CA MET A 29 17.68 8.19 0.66
C MET A 29 18.87 9.12 0.54
N ALA A 30 18.93 9.90 -0.55
CA ALA A 30 19.93 10.96 -0.71
C ALA A 30 19.79 12.01 0.41
N ALA A 31 20.91 12.63 0.80
CA ALA A 31 20.89 13.76 1.73
C ALA A 31 20.26 15.00 1.09
N GLY A 32 19.59 15.83 1.91
CA GLY A 32 19.02 17.11 1.48
C GLY A 32 17.67 17.00 0.78
N VAL A 33 17.02 15.83 0.74
CA VAL A 33 15.66 15.68 0.22
C VAL A 33 14.67 16.24 1.25
N PRO A 34 13.80 17.20 0.87
CA PRO A 34 12.80 17.72 1.79
C PRO A 34 11.79 16.66 2.20
N VAL A 35 11.49 16.61 3.50
CA VAL A 35 10.46 15.75 4.10
C VAL A 35 9.28 16.62 4.49
N ASP A 36 8.15 16.40 3.83
CA ASP A 36 6.90 17.11 4.09
C ASP A 36 6.03 16.28 5.06
N GLU A 37 6.03 16.67 6.32
CA GLU A 37 5.25 16.00 7.36
C GLU A 37 3.74 16.16 7.15
N SER A 38 3.29 17.24 6.50
CA SER A 38 1.87 17.44 6.20
C SER A 38 1.40 16.49 5.09
N PHE A 39 2.22 16.29 4.06
CA PHE A 39 1.97 15.30 3.02
C PHE A 39 1.98 13.86 3.59
N LEU A 40 2.94 13.56 4.48
CA LEU A 40 2.99 12.28 5.18
C LEU A 40 1.70 12.05 5.98
N ALA A 41 1.25 13.04 6.75
CA ALA A 41 0.01 12.95 7.52
C ALA A 41 -1.22 12.74 6.61
N ALA A 42 -1.31 13.43 5.48
CA ALA A 42 -2.37 13.24 4.50
C ALA A 42 -2.39 11.82 3.91
N CYS A 43 -1.23 11.24 3.62
CA CYS A 43 -1.11 9.85 3.16
C CYS A 43 -1.58 8.86 4.25
N MET A 44 -1.22 9.11 5.51
CA MET A 44 -1.66 8.30 6.63
C MET A 44 -3.17 8.40 6.85
N ASP A 45 -3.77 9.58 6.67
CA ASP A 45 -5.22 9.78 6.76
C ASP A 45 -6.00 9.01 5.69
N LYS A 46 -5.48 8.93 4.46
CA LYS A 46 -6.09 8.11 3.39
C LYS A 46 -6.14 6.62 3.74
N ARG A 47 -5.14 6.13 4.47
CA ARG A 47 -5.04 4.74 4.91
C ARG A 47 -5.89 4.42 6.13
N ARG A 48 -6.07 5.37 7.03
CA ARG A 48 -6.68 5.18 8.35
C ARG A 48 -8.12 4.70 8.26
N ALA A 49 -8.49 3.73 9.12
CA ALA A 49 -9.88 3.33 9.29
C ALA A 49 -10.72 4.48 9.90
N ARG A 50 -11.89 4.72 9.35
CA ARG A 50 -12.76 5.87 9.73
C ARG A 50 -14.00 5.46 10.51
N GLY A 51 -14.23 4.17 10.73
CA GLY A 51 -15.44 3.68 11.38
C GLY A 51 -16.72 3.87 10.55
N ASP A 52 -16.56 3.96 9.22
CA ASP A 52 -17.62 4.21 8.24
C ASP A 52 -18.36 2.93 7.75
N GLY A 53 -18.02 1.79 8.36
CA GLY A 53 -18.57 0.48 7.99
C GLY A 53 -17.95 -0.12 6.73
N LEU A 54 -16.93 0.52 6.13
CA LEU A 54 -16.19 0.01 4.98
C LEU A 54 -14.87 -0.65 5.38
N SER A 55 -14.41 -0.37 6.59
CA SER A 55 -13.13 -0.85 7.13
C SER A 55 -13.29 -1.37 8.56
N THR A 56 -12.18 -1.84 9.15
CA THR A 56 -12.16 -2.30 10.55
C THR A 56 -12.67 -1.21 11.51
N PRO A 57 -13.39 -1.59 12.60
CA PRO A 57 -13.83 -0.63 13.62
C PRO A 57 -12.67 -0.08 14.48
N ARG A 58 -11.47 -0.62 14.34
CA ARG A 58 -10.28 -0.16 15.06
C ARG A 58 -9.81 1.17 14.48
N VAL A 59 -10.07 2.26 15.18
CA VAL A 59 -9.60 3.60 14.83
C VAL A 59 -8.33 3.90 15.63
N GLU A 60 -7.27 4.33 14.93
CA GLU A 60 -5.98 4.74 15.50
C GLU A 60 -5.65 6.15 15.01
N THR A 61 -4.88 6.91 15.76
CA THR A 61 -4.43 8.25 15.34
C THR A 61 -3.38 8.18 14.23
N ASP A 62 -2.61 7.09 14.19
CA ASP A 62 -1.53 6.83 13.25
C ASP A 62 -0.49 7.96 13.15
N ALA A 63 -0.25 8.66 14.27
CA ALA A 63 0.76 9.70 14.35
C ALA A 63 2.17 9.09 14.13
N VAL A 64 2.86 9.56 13.11
CA VAL A 64 4.20 9.10 12.76
C VAL A 64 5.23 9.90 13.55
N GLN A 65 6.13 9.18 14.22
CA GLN A 65 7.29 9.75 14.89
C GLN A 65 8.54 9.49 14.04
N LEU A 66 9.21 10.54 13.58
CA LEU A 66 10.51 10.45 12.91
C LEU A 66 11.61 10.42 13.97
N LEU A 67 12.30 9.29 14.12
CA LEU A 67 13.28 9.07 15.19
C LEU A 67 14.71 9.39 14.76
N SER A 68 15.02 9.30 13.47
CA SER A 68 16.34 9.60 12.90
C SER A 68 16.27 9.90 11.41
N GLY A 69 17.37 10.34 10.83
CA GLY A 69 17.53 10.51 9.38
C GLY A 69 16.91 11.78 8.81
N VAL A 70 16.27 12.61 9.63
CA VAL A 70 15.67 13.91 9.22
C VAL A 70 16.09 15.00 10.18
N VAL A 71 16.62 16.11 9.66
CA VAL A 71 16.99 17.31 10.43
C VAL A 71 16.53 18.56 9.68
N ASN A 72 15.88 19.47 10.38
CA ASN A 72 15.34 20.71 9.79
C ASN A 72 14.47 20.44 8.53
N GLY A 73 13.64 19.40 8.57
CA GLY A 73 12.76 19.04 7.46
C GLY A 73 13.46 18.45 6.22
N HIS A 74 14.72 18.00 6.35
CA HIS A 74 15.46 17.40 5.24
C HIS A 74 16.13 16.09 5.67
N THR A 75 16.24 15.16 4.73
CA THR A 75 16.96 13.91 4.93
C THR A 75 18.45 14.17 5.15
N THR A 76 19.07 13.38 6.03
CA THR A 76 20.50 13.49 6.33
C THR A 76 21.38 12.58 5.46
N GLY A 77 20.79 11.66 4.69
CA GLY A 77 21.51 10.60 3.98
C GLY A 77 21.80 9.38 4.85
N THR A 78 21.39 9.39 6.12
CA THR A 78 21.44 8.23 7.01
C THR A 78 20.06 7.57 7.11
N ALA A 79 19.97 6.39 7.70
CA ALA A 79 18.73 5.67 7.83
C ALA A 79 17.63 6.49 8.54
N ILE A 80 16.45 6.57 7.92
CA ILE A 80 15.27 7.22 8.48
C ILE A 80 14.48 6.16 9.24
N ALA A 81 14.49 6.25 10.57
CA ALA A 81 13.66 5.41 11.42
C ALA A 81 12.36 6.14 11.75
N LEU A 82 11.23 5.47 11.52
CA LEU A 82 9.91 5.97 11.86
C LEU A 82 9.12 4.96 12.68
N MET A 83 8.28 5.47 13.58
CA MET A 83 7.49 4.66 14.50
C MET A 83 6.07 5.20 14.62
N ILE A 84 5.11 4.29 14.75
CA ILE A 84 3.69 4.57 14.97
C ILE A 84 3.24 3.74 16.16
N GLU A 85 2.86 4.39 17.24
CA GLU A 85 2.41 3.71 18.45
C GLU A 85 1.05 3.03 18.24
N ASN A 86 0.87 1.87 18.85
CA ASN A 86 -0.41 1.19 18.92
C ASN A 86 -1.15 1.66 20.18
N GLN A 87 -2.21 2.42 20.01
CA GLN A 87 -2.97 3.01 21.11
C GLN A 87 -4.19 2.16 21.51
N ASN A 88 -4.82 1.49 20.53
CA ASN A 88 -6.04 0.72 20.73
C ASN A 88 -5.76 -0.78 20.65
N THR A 89 -5.09 -1.33 21.67
CA THR A 89 -4.76 -2.75 21.74
C THR A 89 -5.60 -3.44 22.84
N ARG A 90 -6.44 -4.42 22.44
CA ARG A 90 -7.22 -5.26 23.36
C ARG A 90 -6.60 -6.66 23.43
N SER A 91 -5.39 -6.75 23.99
CA SER A 91 -4.61 -7.99 24.01
C SER A 91 -5.27 -9.13 24.79
N GLY A 92 -6.13 -8.82 25.78
CA GLY A 92 -6.86 -9.82 26.56
C GLY A 92 -7.84 -10.68 25.77
N ASP A 93 -8.39 -10.15 24.67
CA ASP A 93 -9.37 -10.85 23.84
C ASP A 93 -8.77 -12.07 23.14
N TYR A 94 -7.46 -12.11 22.93
CA TYR A 94 -6.73 -13.16 22.20
C TYR A 94 -6.15 -14.27 23.10
N ALA A 95 -6.14 -14.09 24.42
CA ALA A 95 -5.53 -15.05 25.33
C ALA A 95 -6.22 -16.43 25.30
N LYS A 96 -7.54 -16.46 25.05
CA LYS A 96 -8.34 -17.70 25.00
C LYS A 96 -8.31 -18.42 23.64
N THR A 97 -7.85 -17.72 22.59
CA THR A 97 -7.90 -18.20 21.21
C THR A 97 -6.50 -18.28 20.58
N ALA A 98 -5.45 -18.11 21.37
CA ALA A 98 -4.07 -18.09 20.89
C ALA A 98 -3.67 -19.39 20.13
N ASP A 99 -4.25 -20.53 20.54
CA ASP A 99 -4.00 -21.83 19.92
C ASP A 99 -5.00 -22.18 18.80
N LEU A 100 -5.96 -21.30 18.52
CA LEU A 100 -6.95 -21.49 17.47
C LEU A 100 -6.52 -20.72 16.21
N LEU A 101 -6.01 -21.47 15.23
CA LEU A 101 -5.53 -20.91 13.97
C LEU A 101 -6.71 -20.52 13.06
N ARG A 102 -6.82 -19.24 12.71
CA ARG A 102 -7.91 -18.72 11.86
C ARG A 102 -7.69 -19.10 10.40
N PRO A 103 -8.66 -19.73 9.71
CA PRO A 103 -8.48 -20.18 8.32
C PRO A 103 -8.34 -19.03 7.32
N GLY A 104 -8.90 -17.86 7.60
CA GLY A 104 -8.82 -16.65 6.75
C GLY A 104 -7.61 -15.76 7.01
N HIS A 105 -6.64 -16.21 7.80
CA HIS A 105 -5.45 -15.44 8.19
C HIS A 105 -4.15 -16.24 8.00
N ALA A 106 -2.99 -15.61 8.21
CA ALA A 106 -1.69 -16.26 8.09
C ALA A 106 -1.32 -17.16 9.28
N ASP A 107 -2.22 -17.43 10.21
CA ASP A 107 -1.93 -18.08 11.49
C ASP A 107 -1.27 -19.46 11.32
N PHE A 108 -1.85 -20.32 10.47
CA PHE A 108 -1.31 -21.66 10.23
C PHE A 108 0.10 -21.62 9.62
N THR A 109 0.28 -20.84 8.58
CA THR A 109 1.58 -20.72 7.89
C THR A 109 2.63 -20.07 8.77
N ALA A 110 2.23 -19.09 9.59
CA ALA A 110 3.09 -18.45 10.58
C ALA A 110 3.50 -19.45 11.67
N TYR A 111 2.54 -20.19 12.22
CA TYR A 111 2.80 -21.23 13.22
C TYR A 111 3.79 -22.26 12.70
N ALA A 112 3.55 -22.81 11.51
CA ALA A 112 4.44 -23.79 10.89
C ALA A 112 5.85 -23.24 10.64
N LYS A 113 5.94 -21.99 10.12
CA LYS A 113 7.21 -21.36 9.76
C LYS A 113 8.03 -20.91 10.96
N TYR A 114 7.39 -20.40 11.99
CA TYR A 114 8.05 -19.83 13.17
C TYR A 114 7.92 -20.70 14.41
N HIS A 115 7.48 -21.95 14.23
CA HIS A 115 7.42 -22.97 15.30
C HIS A 115 6.60 -22.54 16.52
N GLY A 116 5.54 -21.76 16.31
CA GLY A 116 4.68 -21.24 17.38
C GLY A 116 5.22 -20.02 18.13
N PHE A 117 6.36 -19.45 17.75
CA PHE A 117 6.94 -18.26 18.40
C PHE A 117 6.46 -16.91 17.83
N GLN A 118 5.56 -16.92 16.84
CA GLN A 118 4.95 -15.70 16.33
C GLN A 118 4.01 -15.06 17.37
N ASP A 119 3.86 -13.74 17.33
CA ASP A 119 2.80 -13.07 18.11
C ASP A 119 1.43 -13.37 17.50
N ALA A 120 0.62 -14.18 18.21
CA ALA A 120 -0.72 -14.57 17.76
C ALA A 120 -1.79 -13.49 18.00
N ARG A 121 -1.46 -12.42 18.74
CA ARG A 121 -2.44 -11.37 19.10
C ARG A 121 -2.80 -10.54 17.87
N GLY A 122 -4.08 -10.54 17.48
CA GLY A 122 -4.61 -9.71 16.40
C GLY A 122 -3.98 -9.92 15.03
N GLY A 123 -3.25 -11.02 14.82
CA GLY A 123 -2.52 -11.34 13.60
C GLY A 123 -1.05 -10.93 13.61
N GLY A 124 -0.57 -10.36 14.69
CA GLY A 124 0.85 -10.06 14.90
C GLY A 124 1.44 -9.20 13.78
N HIS A 125 2.56 -9.66 13.25
CA HIS A 125 3.26 -9.02 12.12
C HIS A 125 2.54 -9.21 10.77
N PHE A 126 1.59 -10.12 10.67
CA PHE A 126 0.82 -10.42 9.45
C PHE A 126 -0.49 -9.63 9.36
N SER A 127 -0.75 -8.78 10.33
CA SER A 127 -1.91 -7.89 10.36
C SER A 127 -1.80 -6.77 9.33
N GLY A 128 -2.94 -6.36 8.76
CA GLY A 128 -3.04 -5.14 7.95
C GLY A 128 -2.58 -3.86 8.67
N ARG A 129 -2.47 -3.88 10.01
CA ARG A 129 -1.91 -2.79 10.81
C ARG A 129 -0.49 -2.40 10.38
N VAL A 130 0.32 -3.38 10.03
CA VAL A 130 1.74 -3.19 9.65
C VAL A 130 1.88 -2.37 8.35
N THR A 131 0.84 -2.31 7.51
CA THR A 131 0.83 -1.45 6.32
C THR A 131 0.90 0.05 6.66
N ALA A 132 0.62 0.46 7.90
CA ALA A 132 0.83 1.84 8.34
C ALA A 132 2.30 2.26 8.20
N ALA A 133 3.22 1.39 8.58
CA ALA A 133 4.65 1.62 8.45
C ALA A 133 5.11 1.69 6.98
N LEU A 134 4.50 0.86 6.11
CA LEU A 134 4.74 0.89 4.67
C LEU A 134 4.29 2.23 4.05
N VAL A 135 3.09 2.70 4.40
CA VAL A 135 2.56 3.97 3.91
C VAL A 135 3.40 5.15 4.42
N ALA A 136 3.78 5.15 5.69
CA ALA A 136 4.60 6.21 6.26
C ALA A 136 5.98 6.33 5.58
N GLY A 137 6.72 5.23 5.41
CA GLY A 137 7.99 5.22 4.69
C GLY A 137 7.81 5.53 3.20
N GLY A 138 6.78 4.96 2.57
CA GLY A 138 6.46 5.16 1.16
C GLY A 138 6.07 6.60 0.84
N SER A 139 5.41 7.34 1.75
CA SER A 139 5.03 8.73 1.53
C SER A 139 6.24 9.66 1.40
N ILE A 140 7.33 9.41 2.13
CA ILE A 140 8.59 10.16 1.99
C ILE A 140 9.16 9.97 0.58
N VAL A 141 9.18 8.74 0.09
CA VAL A 141 9.66 8.41 -1.26
C VAL A 141 8.73 8.98 -2.33
N LEU A 142 7.41 8.88 -2.13
CA LEU A 142 6.41 9.42 -3.05
C LEU A 142 6.56 10.94 -3.22
N ALA A 143 6.73 11.68 -2.11
CA ALA A 143 6.98 13.11 -2.16
C ALA A 143 8.27 13.47 -2.93
N ALA A 144 9.32 12.66 -2.80
CA ALA A 144 10.55 12.84 -3.55
C ALA A 144 10.36 12.57 -5.06
N LEU A 145 9.60 11.54 -5.42
CA LEU A 145 9.26 11.22 -6.81
C LEU A 145 8.42 12.32 -7.46
N GLN A 146 7.42 12.85 -6.75
CA GLN A 146 6.60 13.95 -7.25
C GLN A 146 7.42 15.20 -7.55
N ARG A 147 8.40 15.53 -6.72
CA ARG A 147 9.35 16.63 -6.99
C ARG A 147 10.25 16.37 -8.20
N ALA A 148 10.50 15.12 -8.52
CA ALA A 148 11.19 14.72 -9.75
C ALA A 148 10.27 14.66 -10.98
N GLY A 149 8.99 15.01 -10.84
CA GLY A 149 8.00 15.00 -11.91
C GLY A 149 7.41 13.61 -12.19
N ILE A 150 7.55 12.67 -11.24
CA ILE A 150 6.99 11.32 -11.35
C ILE A 150 5.80 11.21 -10.40
N ASP A 151 4.61 11.03 -10.95
CA ASP A 151 3.37 10.83 -10.20
C ASP A 151 2.89 9.39 -10.28
N ILE A 152 2.41 8.89 -9.13
CA ILE A 152 1.81 7.55 -9.01
C ILE A 152 0.37 7.73 -8.55
N THR A 153 -0.57 7.29 -9.37
CA THR A 153 -1.99 7.39 -9.08
C THR A 153 -2.65 6.03 -9.17
N THR A 154 -3.62 5.78 -8.28
CA THR A 154 -4.32 4.49 -8.20
C THR A 154 -5.80 4.74 -7.98
N HIS A 155 -6.65 3.95 -8.65
CA HIS A 155 -8.07 3.92 -8.37
C HIS A 155 -8.61 2.50 -8.23
N ILE A 156 -9.86 2.39 -7.76
CA ILE A 156 -10.59 1.12 -7.67
C ILE A 156 -11.26 0.89 -9.03
N ALA A 157 -10.59 0.18 -9.92
CA ALA A 157 -11.12 -0.10 -11.26
C ALA A 157 -12.35 -1.01 -11.22
N ARG A 158 -12.44 -1.90 -10.23
CA ARG A 158 -13.63 -2.75 -9.99
C ARG A 158 -13.80 -3.04 -8.51
N CYS A 159 -15.06 -3.11 -8.07
CA CYS A 159 -15.41 -3.62 -6.74
C CYS A 159 -16.78 -4.30 -6.82
N ALA A 160 -16.91 -5.51 -6.26
CA ALA A 160 -18.16 -6.29 -6.23
C ALA A 160 -18.83 -6.45 -7.62
N GLY A 161 -18.04 -6.57 -8.69
CA GLY A 161 -18.55 -6.66 -10.07
C GLY A 161 -18.91 -5.33 -10.73
N LEU A 162 -18.97 -4.23 -9.98
CA LEU A 162 -19.14 -2.87 -10.51
C LEU A 162 -17.81 -2.33 -11.04
N ALA A 163 -17.81 -1.65 -12.18
CA ALA A 163 -16.62 -1.08 -12.80
C ALA A 163 -16.63 0.45 -12.73
N ASP A 164 -15.45 1.02 -12.50
CA ASP A 164 -15.18 2.45 -12.64
C ASP A 164 -14.76 2.77 -14.08
N THR A 165 -14.61 4.04 -14.40
CA THR A 165 -14.02 4.52 -15.65
C THR A 165 -12.54 4.10 -15.70
N PRO A 166 -12.06 3.40 -16.76
CA PRO A 166 -10.66 3.01 -16.89
C PRO A 166 -9.76 4.23 -17.12
N PHE A 167 -8.46 4.07 -16.88
CA PHE A 167 -7.48 5.08 -17.28
C PHE A 167 -7.42 5.24 -18.81
N ALA A 168 -7.33 6.49 -19.25
CA ALA A 168 -7.22 6.87 -20.67
C ALA A 168 -5.78 6.69 -21.17
N LEU A 169 -5.35 5.44 -21.34
CA LEU A 169 -3.96 5.10 -21.66
C LEU A 169 -3.49 5.63 -23.02
N ASP A 170 -4.42 5.83 -23.96
CA ASP A 170 -4.13 6.33 -25.31
C ASP A 170 -4.19 7.87 -25.41
N ASP A 171 -4.58 8.55 -24.32
CA ASP A 171 -4.67 10.03 -24.25
C ASP A 171 -3.94 10.55 -23.01
N PRO A 172 -2.67 10.99 -23.14
CA PRO A 172 -1.88 11.49 -22.01
C PRO A 172 -2.50 12.69 -21.29
N ALA A 173 -3.24 13.55 -21.99
CA ALA A 173 -3.89 14.71 -21.37
C ALA A 173 -5.09 14.29 -20.53
N ALA A 174 -5.91 13.37 -21.03
CA ALA A 174 -7.01 12.81 -20.27
C ALA A 174 -6.51 12.01 -19.07
N LEU A 175 -5.43 11.23 -19.21
CA LEU A 175 -4.81 10.50 -18.10
C LEU A 175 -4.29 11.44 -17.02
N ALA A 176 -3.65 12.55 -17.39
CA ALA A 176 -3.20 13.56 -16.43
C ALA A 176 -4.38 14.19 -15.67
N ALA A 177 -5.47 14.52 -16.35
CA ALA A 177 -6.68 15.04 -15.72
C ALA A 177 -7.34 14.02 -14.76
N GLN A 178 -7.32 12.73 -15.10
CA GLN A 178 -7.77 11.67 -14.20
C GLN A 178 -6.88 11.55 -12.96
N ALA A 179 -5.56 11.66 -13.10
CA ALA A 179 -4.62 11.68 -11.98
C ALA A 179 -4.86 12.88 -11.04
N GLU A 180 -5.08 14.07 -11.58
CA GLU A 180 -5.44 15.26 -10.78
C GLU A 180 -6.77 15.06 -10.03
N THR A 181 -7.76 14.46 -10.67
CA THR A 181 -9.05 14.14 -10.05
C THR A 181 -8.86 13.21 -8.84
N LEU A 182 -8.05 12.17 -8.96
CA LEU A 182 -7.75 11.25 -7.86
C LEU A 182 -6.89 11.91 -6.77
N ALA A 183 -5.94 12.76 -7.13
CA ALA A 183 -5.09 13.49 -6.18
C ALA A 183 -5.92 14.47 -5.33
N SER A 184 -6.93 15.11 -5.91
CA SER A 184 -7.83 16.04 -5.22
C SER A 184 -8.75 15.37 -4.19
N LYS A 185 -8.94 14.04 -4.27
CA LYS A 185 -9.75 13.29 -3.30
C LYS A 185 -8.97 13.12 -2.00
N THR A 186 -9.19 14.00 -1.05
CA THR A 186 -8.61 13.94 0.30
C THR A 186 -9.34 12.94 1.19
N GLU A 187 -10.62 12.75 0.93
CA GLU A 187 -11.50 11.81 1.62
C GLU A 187 -12.25 10.95 0.62
N GLY A 188 -12.59 9.74 1.05
CA GLY A 188 -13.50 8.91 0.29
C GLY A 188 -12.85 7.78 -0.51
N PHE A 189 -13.62 7.31 -1.44
CA PHE A 189 -13.36 6.12 -2.23
C PHE A 189 -12.63 6.53 -3.52
N ALA A 190 -11.52 5.88 -3.83
CA ALA A 190 -10.67 6.26 -4.97
C ALA A 190 -11.27 5.72 -6.28
N VAL A 191 -12.31 6.39 -6.80
CA VAL A 191 -12.93 6.12 -8.11
C VAL A 191 -12.93 7.38 -8.96
N LEU A 192 -12.91 7.23 -10.28
CA LEU A 192 -12.97 8.33 -11.24
C LEU A 192 -14.41 8.81 -11.46
N ASP A 193 -15.33 7.85 -11.62
CA ASP A 193 -16.75 8.16 -11.75
C ASP A 193 -17.43 8.20 -10.37
N ALA A 194 -17.87 9.37 -9.96
CA ALA A 194 -18.58 9.56 -8.70
C ALA A 194 -19.89 8.75 -8.61
N ALA A 195 -20.49 8.40 -9.75
CA ALA A 195 -21.76 7.66 -9.78
C ALA A 195 -21.61 6.22 -9.30
N VAL A 196 -20.42 5.61 -9.40
CA VAL A 196 -20.19 4.22 -8.96
C VAL A 196 -19.75 4.12 -7.50
N GLU A 197 -19.41 5.24 -6.86
CA GLU A 197 -18.89 5.25 -5.49
C GLU A 197 -19.89 4.66 -4.49
N GLU A 198 -21.09 5.19 -4.41
CA GLU A 198 -22.10 4.70 -3.45
C GLU A 198 -22.60 3.28 -3.77
N PRO A 199 -22.84 2.87 -5.03
CA PRO A 199 -23.09 1.48 -5.35
C PRO A 199 -22.00 0.50 -4.88
N MET A 200 -20.73 0.83 -5.07
CA MET A 200 -19.62 -0.01 -4.58
C MET A 200 -19.58 -0.09 -3.05
N LYS A 201 -19.75 1.04 -2.35
CA LYS A 201 -19.83 1.09 -0.90
C LYS A 201 -21.03 0.30 -0.36
N ALA A 202 -22.18 0.39 -1.02
CA ALA A 202 -23.36 -0.38 -0.65
C ALA A 202 -23.13 -1.89 -0.76
N ALA A 203 -22.48 -2.34 -1.83
CA ALA A 203 -22.11 -3.73 -2.01
C ALA A 203 -21.16 -4.25 -0.92
N ILE A 204 -20.16 -3.44 -0.53
CA ILE A 204 -19.26 -3.78 0.58
C ILE A 204 -20.03 -3.92 1.89
N ARG A 205 -20.92 -2.96 2.20
CA ARG A 205 -21.72 -3.00 3.44
C ARG A 205 -22.69 -4.20 3.46
N ALA A 206 -23.27 -4.53 2.32
CA ALA A 206 -24.17 -5.69 2.21
C ALA A 206 -23.42 -7.00 2.50
N ALA A 207 -22.26 -7.22 1.88
CA ALA A 207 -21.44 -8.39 2.16
C ALA A 207 -20.98 -8.43 3.63
N GLY A 208 -20.57 -7.30 4.19
CA GLY A 208 -20.19 -7.20 5.60
C GLY A 208 -21.32 -7.52 6.57
N ALA A 209 -22.58 -7.19 6.23
CA ALA A 209 -23.76 -7.54 7.03
C ALA A 209 -24.03 -9.05 7.04
N GLU A 210 -23.62 -9.77 6.00
CA GLU A 210 -23.70 -11.23 5.89
C GLU A 210 -22.47 -11.95 6.47
N GLY A 211 -21.48 -11.19 6.99
CA GLY A 211 -20.22 -11.73 7.51
C GLY A 211 -19.24 -12.17 6.41
N ASP A 212 -19.42 -11.62 5.20
CA ASP A 212 -18.61 -11.92 4.02
C ASP A 212 -17.84 -10.66 3.54
N SER A 213 -17.08 -10.78 2.47
CA SER A 213 -16.33 -9.72 1.83
C SER A 213 -16.45 -9.76 0.31
N VAL A 214 -16.16 -8.63 -0.33
CA VAL A 214 -16.15 -8.53 -1.79
C VAL A 214 -14.72 -8.40 -2.31
N GLY A 215 -14.47 -8.91 -3.51
CA GLY A 215 -13.23 -8.71 -4.24
C GLY A 215 -13.25 -7.40 -5.03
N GLY A 216 -12.03 -6.98 -5.45
CA GLY A 216 -11.85 -5.79 -6.27
C GLY A 216 -10.59 -5.87 -7.14
N VAL A 217 -10.48 -4.90 -8.04
CA VAL A 217 -9.31 -4.68 -8.89
C VAL A 217 -8.87 -3.24 -8.71
N LEU A 218 -7.59 -3.05 -8.45
CA LEU A 218 -6.94 -1.73 -8.46
C LEU A 218 -6.22 -1.56 -9.79
N GLU A 219 -6.29 -0.36 -10.34
CA GLU A 219 -5.50 0.06 -11.48
C GLU A 219 -4.57 1.19 -11.05
N THR A 220 -3.29 1.11 -11.44
CA THR A 220 -2.27 2.09 -11.06
C THR A 220 -1.57 2.61 -12.31
N ALA A 221 -1.48 3.92 -12.45
CA ALA A 221 -0.69 4.59 -13.47
C ALA A 221 0.52 5.29 -12.84
N ILE A 222 1.64 5.26 -13.54
CA ILE A 222 2.85 6.01 -13.22
C ILE A 222 3.08 6.99 -14.36
N LEU A 223 3.05 8.28 -14.06
CA LEU A 223 3.24 9.36 -15.03
C LEU A 223 4.64 9.97 -14.86
N GLY A 224 5.20 10.48 -15.95
CA GLY A 224 6.48 11.19 -15.91
C GLY A 224 7.71 10.30 -15.71
N LEU A 225 7.56 8.96 -15.75
CA LEU A 225 8.68 8.05 -15.63
C LEU A 225 9.59 8.18 -16.87
N PRO A 226 10.89 8.54 -16.72
CA PRO A 226 11.80 8.63 -17.84
C PRO A 226 12.04 7.28 -18.52
N ALA A 227 12.20 7.27 -19.85
CA ALA A 227 12.63 6.07 -20.56
C ALA A 227 14.05 5.68 -20.12
N GLY A 228 14.31 4.37 -20.05
CA GLY A 228 15.62 3.83 -19.66
C GLY A 228 15.76 3.51 -18.17
N ILE A 229 14.69 3.64 -17.39
CA ILE A 229 14.65 3.14 -16.01
C ILE A 229 14.29 1.67 -16.02
N GLY A 230 14.99 0.88 -15.21
CA GLY A 230 14.85 -0.57 -15.12
C GLY A 230 15.83 -1.31 -16.05
N GLU A 231 15.77 -2.63 -15.97
CA GLU A 231 16.72 -3.51 -16.64
C GLU A 231 16.00 -4.39 -17.68
N PRO A 232 16.22 -4.16 -18.98
CA PRO A 232 15.58 -4.94 -20.04
C PRO A 232 16.35 -6.26 -20.28
N TYR A 233 16.43 -7.12 -19.28
CA TYR A 233 17.17 -8.40 -19.36
C TYR A 233 16.66 -9.32 -20.44
N PHE A 234 15.36 -9.24 -20.77
CA PHE A 234 14.71 -10.10 -21.73
C PHE A 234 13.93 -9.25 -22.73
N CYS A 235 13.80 -9.74 -23.97
CA CYS A 235 12.95 -9.07 -24.95
C CYS A 235 11.47 -9.16 -24.54
N LEU A 236 10.63 -8.31 -25.12
CA LEU A 236 9.19 -8.26 -24.84
C LEU A 236 8.48 -9.61 -24.98
N LEU A 237 9.02 -10.52 -25.77
CA LEU A 237 8.49 -11.88 -25.93
C LEU A 237 8.51 -12.68 -24.63
N TYR A 238 9.53 -12.47 -23.80
CA TYR A 238 9.70 -13.16 -22.51
C TYR A 238 9.12 -12.39 -21.33
N THR A 239 8.98 -11.07 -21.47
CA THR A 239 8.42 -10.21 -20.43
C THR A 239 6.92 -10.01 -20.59
N SER A 240 6.38 -10.31 -21.78
CA SER A 240 4.91 -10.32 -21.97
C SER A 240 4.31 -11.55 -21.29
N PRO A 241 3.52 -11.39 -20.23
CA PRO A 241 3.00 -12.52 -19.46
C PRO A 241 1.88 -13.27 -20.16
N SER A 242 1.46 -12.85 -21.36
CA SER A 242 0.27 -13.41 -21.99
C SER A 242 0.61 -14.41 -23.08
N PRO A 243 0.40 -15.73 -22.83
CA PRO A 243 0.37 -16.74 -23.91
C PRO A 243 -0.80 -16.50 -24.89
N ARG A 244 -1.61 -15.48 -24.67
CA ARG A 244 -2.76 -15.12 -25.49
C ARG A 244 -2.49 -13.94 -26.43
N ASP A 245 -1.30 -13.35 -26.43
CA ASP A 245 -0.96 -12.33 -27.42
C ASP A 245 -0.58 -13.01 -28.75
N PRO A 246 -1.50 -13.04 -29.74
CA PRO A 246 -1.23 -13.71 -31.02
C PRO A 246 -0.15 -13.01 -31.85
N LYS A 247 0.31 -11.83 -31.45
CA LYS A 247 1.37 -11.08 -32.12
C LYS A 247 2.77 -11.53 -31.66
N THR A 248 2.92 -11.88 -30.39
CA THR A 248 4.21 -12.34 -29.83
C THR A 248 4.56 -13.76 -30.27
N SER A 249 3.57 -14.61 -30.56
CA SER A 249 3.79 -15.98 -31.04
C SER A 249 4.20 -16.09 -32.52
N ARG A 250 4.22 -14.95 -33.24
CA ARG A 250 4.51 -14.89 -34.69
C ARG A 250 5.85 -14.24 -35.04
N MET A 251 6.67 -13.92 -34.05
CA MET A 251 8.05 -13.47 -34.38
C MET A 251 8.86 -14.62 -34.96
N PRO A 252 9.52 -14.43 -36.13
CA PRO A 252 10.39 -15.45 -36.69
C PRO A 252 11.52 -15.75 -35.71
N SER A 253 11.87 -17.01 -35.57
CA SER A 253 12.99 -17.49 -34.75
C SER A 253 14.37 -17.11 -35.27
N SER A 254 14.45 -16.16 -36.22
CA SER A 254 15.66 -15.67 -36.83
C SER A 254 15.66 -14.14 -36.82
N ALA A 255 15.99 -13.57 -35.70
CA ALA A 255 16.52 -12.22 -35.62
C ALA A 255 17.70 -12.24 -34.65
#